data_c0afacc2ceef0502d39cab8b777d7254
#
_entry.id   c0afacc2ceef0502d39cab8b777d7254
#
_cell.length_a   1.000
_cell.length_b   1.000
_cell.length_c   1.000
_cell.angle_alpha   90.00
_cell.angle_beta   90.00
_cell.angle_gamma   90.00
#
_symmetry.space_group_name_H-M   'P 1'
#
loop_
_entity.id
_entity.type
_entity.pdbx_description
1 polymer ?
#
loop_
_entity_poly.entity_id
_entity_poly.type
_entity_poly.pdbx_seq_one_letter_code
_entity_poly.pdbx_strand_id
1 'polypeptide(L)'
;MSRREDYKRFIVFCLASLVIIAQAAAFAYVWYDYYRGLIDEPFWRKGNWALIAIYALINTLFSKLYGGLKVGYLKKIDVFYSLTLATICTNVVAYFQITLINRWFLNVGPMIEMTFVQILMIILWIFGSRFIYSRLYRARKLLVIHGDRDPGDLIQKMNSRSDKYNISGMVHISLGEERIHQMMNEYEGVIIWDLPSSIRNKYLKYCFDHSIRCYMSPKISDIILIGTTRIHLFDTPLLMSRNHGLSVEERAGKRILDIIVSGIGIVLTSPLMLLIAILVKAYDGGPVFYLQDRLTYRGKEFKICKFRSMCVDSEKQGARLASKNDSRITPVGKVLRNLHLDELPQLFNVFKGDMSLVGPRPERRVIMDEYEKEIPEFHYRLKVKAGLTGYAQVYGKYNTTPYDKLKLDLFYIENYSLLLDIKLLFMTVKIFFQKEVSEGVEDTQINALKDSGENAPEEKRS
;
A
#
# COMPACT_ATOMS: atom_id res chain seq x y z
N MET A 1 -20.87 -13.88 -21.66
CA MET A 1 -19.46 -13.42 -21.51
C MET A 1 -18.77 -13.47 -22.89
N SER A 2 -18.07 -12.42 -23.31
CA SER A 2 -17.37 -12.46 -24.62
C SER A 2 -16.14 -13.35 -24.49
N ARG A 3 -15.86 -14.21 -25.49
CA ARG A 3 -14.63 -15.05 -25.59
C ARG A 3 -13.33 -14.28 -25.28
N ARG A 4 -13.31 -12.97 -25.44
CA ARG A 4 -12.15 -12.10 -25.16
C ARG A 4 -11.82 -11.98 -23.66
N GLU A 5 -12.79 -12.18 -22.76
CA GLU A 5 -12.52 -12.12 -21.30
C GLU A 5 -11.79 -13.35 -20.79
N ASP A 6 -12.00 -14.51 -21.41
CA ASP A 6 -11.36 -15.77 -21.03
C ASP A 6 -9.84 -15.70 -21.26
N TYR A 7 -9.42 -15.02 -22.34
CA TYR A 7 -8.01 -14.84 -22.66
C TYR A 7 -7.32 -13.69 -21.94
N LYS A 8 -8.07 -12.89 -21.15
CA LYS A 8 -7.51 -11.71 -20.50
C LYS A 8 -6.32 -12.02 -19.60
N ARG A 9 -6.41 -13.07 -18.81
CA ARG A 9 -5.33 -13.49 -17.90
C ARG A 9 -4.09 -13.91 -18.68
N PHE A 10 -4.28 -14.62 -19.77
CA PHE A 10 -3.19 -15.08 -20.62
C PHE A 10 -2.49 -13.90 -21.32
N ILE A 11 -3.24 -12.96 -21.89
CA ILE A 11 -2.67 -11.77 -22.55
C ILE A 11 -1.88 -10.93 -21.54
N VAL A 12 -2.43 -10.70 -20.33
CA VAL A 12 -1.70 -9.98 -19.29
C VAL A 12 -0.45 -10.72 -18.85
N PHE A 13 -0.49 -12.06 -18.78
CA PHE A 13 0.69 -12.89 -18.51
C PHE A 13 1.75 -12.75 -19.61
N CYS A 14 1.38 -12.84 -20.88
CA CYS A 14 2.31 -12.65 -22.01
C CYS A 14 2.95 -11.26 -22.00
N LEU A 15 2.16 -10.20 -21.75
CA LEU A 15 2.68 -8.84 -21.66
C LEU A 15 3.65 -8.68 -20.47
N ALA A 16 3.33 -9.29 -19.32
CA ALA A 16 4.20 -9.28 -18.15
C ALA A 16 5.52 -10.06 -18.40
N SER A 17 5.43 -11.22 -19.07
CA SER A 17 6.61 -12.02 -19.42
C SER A 17 7.53 -11.28 -20.39
N LEU A 18 6.98 -10.52 -21.33
CA LEU A 18 7.76 -9.77 -22.31
C LEU A 18 8.72 -8.76 -21.66
N VAL A 19 8.28 -8.00 -20.65
CA VAL A 19 9.15 -7.02 -19.97
C VAL A 19 10.24 -7.72 -19.16
N ILE A 20 9.93 -8.85 -18.52
CA ILE A 20 10.93 -9.62 -17.76
C ILE A 20 11.99 -10.20 -18.70
N ILE A 21 11.57 -10.78 -19.85
CA ILE A 21 12.48 -11.33 -20.86
C ILE A 21 13.36 -10.22 -21.44
N ALA A 22 12.79 -9.04 -21.77
CA ALA A 22 13.56 -7.91 -22.29
C ALA A 22 14.63 -7.44 -21.31
N GLN A 23 14.30 -7.36 -20.02
CA GLN A 23 15.26 -6.97 -18.98
C GLN A 23 16.34 -8.03 -18.74
N ALA A 24 15.97 -9.32 -18.76
CA ALA A 24 16.93 -10.41 -18.68
C ALA A 24 17.86 -10.46 -19.90
N ALA A 25 17.35 -10.13 -21.09
CA ALA A 25 18.18 -10.03 -22.30
C ALA A 25 19.18 -8.86 -22.22
N ALA A 26 18.79 -7.70 -21.67
CA ALA A 26 19.70 -6.58 -21.41
C ALA A 26 20.80 -6.97 -20.41
N PHE A 27 20.45 -7.67 -19.34
CA PHE A 27 21.43 -8.22 -18.39
C PHE A 27 22.36 -9.24 -19.05
N ALA A 28 21.82 -10.16 -19.86
CA ALA A 28 22.60 -11.14 -20.61
C ALA A 28 23.61 -10.46 -21.54
N TYR A 29 23.21 -9.41 -22.24
CA TYR A 29 24.11 -8.63 -23.10
C TYR A 29 25.29 -8.10 -22.32
N VAL A 30 25.06 -7.34 -21.22
CA VAL A 30 26.11 -6.75 -20.38
C VAL A 30 26.98 -7.83 -19.69
N TRP A 31 26.36 -8.95 -19.30
CA TRP A 31 27.09 -10.10 -18.79
C TRP A 31 28.08 -10.65 -19.78
N TYR A 32 27.67 -10.95 -21.03
CA TYR A 32 28.54 -11.53 -22.04
C TYR A 32 29.55 -10.54 -22.62
N ASP A 33 29.19 -9.27 -22.74
CA ASP A 33 30.02 -8.22 -23.33
C ASP A 33 31.12 -7.75 -22.37
N TYR A 34 30.80 -7.63 -21.09
CA TYR A 34 31.72 -7.03 -20.11
C TYR A 34 32.11 -7.97 -18.97
N TYR A 35 31.17 -8.36 -18.10
CA TYR A 35 31.52 -8.98 -16.83
C TYR A 35 32.11 -10.38 -16.97
N ARG A 36 31.65 -11.19 -17.92
CA ARG A 36 32.14 -12.54 -18.17
C ARG A 36 33.64 -12.59 -18.46
N GLY A 37 34.16 -11.58 -19.18
CA GLY A 37 35.57 -11.50 -19.57
C GLY A 37 36.51 -11.14 -18.41
N LEU A 38 35.96 -10.63 -17.31
CA LEU A 38 36.72 -10.17 -16.13
C LEU A 38 36.80 -11.21 -15.01
N ILE A 39 36.08 -12.34 -15.12
CA ILE A 39 36.06 -13.39 -14.11
C ILE A 39 37.20 -14.34 -14.36
N ASP A 40 38.05 -14.55 -13.35
CA ASP A 40 39.25 -15.42 -13.41
C ASP A 40 38.88 -16.88 -13.74
N GLU A 41 37.76 -17.37 -13.21
CA GLU A 41 37.23 -18.72 -13.48
C GLU A 41 35.90 -18.63 -14.22
N PRO A 42 35.90 -18.53 -15.58
CA PRO A 42 34.68 -18.36 -16.36
C PRO A 42 33.77 -19.59 -16.25
N PHE A 43 32.48 -19.34 -16.08
CA PHE A 43 31.49 -20.39 -16.08
C PHE A 43 31.45 -21.15 -17.41
N TRP A 44 31.28 -22.49 -17.33
CA TRP A 44 30.84 -23.28 -18.46
C TRP A 44 29.49 -22.75 -19.01
N ARG A 45 29.16 -23.07 -20.26
CA ARG A 45 27.92 -22.61 -20.94
C ARG A 45 26.69 -22.62 -20.01
N LYS A 46 26.48 -23.73 -19.28
CA LYS A 46 25.33 -23.91 -18.37
C LYS A 46 25.31 -22.89 -17.21
N GLY A 47 26.46 -22.53 -16.67
CA GLY A 47 26.55 -21.56 -15.56
C GLY A 47 26.13 -20.14 -15.97
N ASN A 48 26.49 -19.70 -17.19
CA ASN A 48 26.06 -18.40 -17.70
C ASN A 48 24.53 -18.33 -17.83
N TRP A 49 23.89 -19.37 -18.37
CA TRP A 49 22.43 -19.43 -18.47
C TRP A 49 21.75 -19.50 -17.10
N ALA A 50 22.37 -20.20 -16.13
CA ALA A 50 21.86 -20.24 -14.75
C ALA A 50 21.85 -18.83 -14.13
N LEU A 51 22.92 -18.04 -14.32
CA LEU A 51 23.01 -16.68 -13.82
C LEU A 51 21.89 -15.77 -14.40
N ILE A 52 21.68 -15.85 -15.73
CA ILE A 52 20.62 -15.11 -16.41
C ILE A 52 19.24 -15.55 -15.92
N ALA A 53 19.02 -16.85 -15.69
CA ALA A 53 17.78 -17.37 -15.15
C ALA A 53 17.53 -16.90 -13.71
N ILE A 54 18.55 -16.86 -12.86
CA ILE A 54 18.49 -16.32 -11.51
C ILE A 54 18.13 -14.83 -11.54
N TYR A 55 18.76 -14.05 -12.44
CA TYR A 55 18.41 -12.65 -12.65
C TYR A 55 16.93 -12.48 -13.00
N ALA A 56 16.42 -13.26 -13.98
CA ALA A 56 15.02 -13.20 -14.37
C ALA A 56 14.05 -13.60 -13.23
N LEU A 57 14.45 -14.60 -12.42
CA LEU A 57 13.69 -15.01 -11.24
C LEU A 57 13.60 -13.89 -10.20
N ILE A 58 14.73 -13.28 -9.84
CA ILE A 58 14.81 -12.19 -8.87
C ILE A 58 14.02 -10.98 -9.38
N ASN A 59 14.17 -10.63 -10.66
CA ASN A 59 13.41 -9.55 -11.27
C ASN A 59 11.90 -9.81 -11.24
N THR A 60 11.49 -11.03 -11.53
CA THR A 60 10.07 -11.44 -11.43
C THR A 60 9.57 -11.33 -9.99
N LEU A 61 10.37 -11.73 -9.01
CA LEU A 61 10.03 -11.64 -7.58
C LEU A 61 9.81 -10.18 -7.16
N PHE A 62 10.78 -9.30 -7.40
CA PHE A 62 10.65 -7.88 -7.07
C PHE A 62 9.51 -7.22 -7.84
N SER A 63 9.33 -7.52 -9.14
CA SER A 63 8.22 -6.99 -9.94
C SER A 63 6.84 -7.40 -9.40
N LYS A 64 6.71 -8.62 -8.84
CA LYS A 64 5.49 -9.07 -8.13
C LYS A 64 5.32 -8.37 -6.78
N LEU A 65 6.39 -8.21 -6.00
CA LEU A 65 6.36 -7.53 -4.70
C LEU A 65 5.88 -6.08 -4.85
N TYR A 66 6.46 -5.33 -5.78
CA TYR A 66 6.04 -3.96 -6.08
C TYR A 66 4.73 -3.86 -6.85
N GLY A 67 4.20 -4.97 -7.37
CA GLY A 67 2.95 -5.02 -8.13
C GLY A 67 3.06 -4.48 -9.56
N GLY A 68 4.27 -4.35 -10.13
CA GLY A 68 4.53 -3.78 -11.45
C GLY A 68 3.95 -4.57 -12.62
N LEU A 69 3.70 -5.87 -12.44
CA LEU A 69 3.14 -6.74 -13.49
C LEU A 69 1.61 -6.67 -13.63
N LYS A 70 0.93 -5.83 -12.83
CA LYS A 70 -0.54 -5.67 -12.85
C LYS A 70 -0.99 -4.73 -13.97
N VAL A 71 -0.79 -5.14 -15.23
CA VAL A 71 -1.21 -4.38 -16.42
C VAL A 71 -2.71 -4.12 -16.41
N GLY A 72 -3.12 -2.87 -16.70
CA GLY A 72 -4.52 -2.46 -16.71
C GLY A 72 -5.17 -2.35 -15.32
N TYR A 73 -4.45 -2.66 -14.25
CA TYR A 73 -4.96 -2.55 -12.87
C TYR A 73 -4.48 -1.26 -12.17
N LEU A 74 -3.20 -0.92 -12.32
CA LEU A 74 -2.59 0.27 -11.72
C LEU A 74 -2.56 1.44 -12.73
N LYS A 75 -2.39 2.68 -12.25
CA LYS A 75 -2.09 3.85 -13.08
C LYS A 75 -0.73 3.67 -13.77
N LYS A 76 -0.51 4.32 -14.92
CA LYS A 76 0.77 4.24 -15.68
C LYS A 76 1.97 4.58 -14.80
N ILE A 77 1.86 5.66 -14.04
CA ILE A 77 2.93 6.15 -13.16
C ILE A 77 3.24 5.17 -12.02
N ASP A 78 2.22 4.49 -11.48
CA ASP A 78 2.42 3.48 -10.43
C ASP A 78 3.14 2.24 -10.95
N VAL A 79 2.85 1.85 -12.20
CA VAL A 79 3.54 0.73 -12.88
C VAL A 79 4.99 1.12 -13.15
N PHE A 80 5.23 2.36 -13.59
CA PHE A 80 6.58 2.89 -13.82
C PHE A 80 7.43 2.83 -12.55
N TYR A 81 6.98 3.43 -11.44
CA TYR A 81 7.70 3.35 -10.17
C TYR A 81 7.91 1.92 -9.69
N SER A 82 6.90 1.06 -9.84
CA SER A 82 6.99 -0.35 -9.42
C SER A 82 8.06 -1.12 -10.17
N LEU A 83 8.09 -1.02 -11.51
CA LEU A 83 9.06 -1.74 -12.33
C LEU A 83 10.45 -1.14 -12.20
N THR A 84 10.58 0.18 -12.15
CA THR A 84 11.87 0.86 -11.98
C THR A 84 12.53 0.46 -10.65
N LEU A 85 11.78 0.50 -9.54
CA LEU A 85 12.29 0.08 -8.23
C LEU A 85 12.65 -1.43 -8.23
N ALA A 86 11.81 -2.28 -8.84
CA ALA A 86 12.09 -3.70 -8.98
C ALA A 86 13.40 -3.94 -9.75
N THR A 87 13.60 -3.23 -10.85
CA THR A 87 14.81 -3.30 -11.67
C THR A 87 16.05 -2.84 -10.90
N ILE A 88 15.98 -1.70 -10.21
CA ILE A 88 17.08 -1.20 -9.37
C ILE A 88 17.45 -2.22 -8.29
N CYS A 89 16.47 -2.74 -7.55
CA CYS A 89 16.72 -3.77 -6.53
C CYS A 89 17.35 -5.03 -7.13
N THR A 90 16.87 -5.48 -8.31
CA THR A 90 17.41 -6.64 -9.01
C THR A 90 18.86 -6.41 -9.43
N ASN A 91 19.16 -5.23 -10.00
CA ASN A 91 20.50 -4.89 -10.47
C ASN A 91 21.50 -4.77 -9.31
N VAL A 92 21.07 -4.22 -8.17
CA VAL A 92 21.89 -4.20 -6.95
C VAL A 92 22.24 -5.62 -6.50
N VAL A 93 21.23 -6.51 -6.41
CA VAL A 93 21.46 -7.91 -6.03
C VAL A 93 22.38 -8.61 -7.05
N ALA A 94 22.14 -8.41 -8.35
CA ALA A 94 22.96 -9.00 -9.42
C ALA A 94 24.40 -8.49 -9.37
N TYR A 95 24.62 -7.20 -9.11
CA TYR A 95 25.96 -6.64 -8.95
C TYR A 95 26.71 -7.29 -7.75
N PHE A 96 26.05 -7.44 -6.61
CA PHE A 96 26.64 -8.14 -5.47
C PHE A 96 26.91 -9.61 -5.77
N GLN A 97 26.04 -10.31 -6.51
CA GLN A 97 26.30 -11.69 -6.96
C GLN A 97 27.56 -11.77 -7.83
N ILE A 98 27.71 -10.87 -8.81
CA ILE A 98 28.89 -10.81 -9.70
C ILE A 98 30.14 -10.51 -8.87
N THR A 99 30.09 -9.55 -7.94
CA THR A 99 31.19 -9.20 -7.03
C THR A 99 31.61 -10.39 -6.16
N LEU A 100 30.66 -11.16 -5.62
CA LEU A 100 30.95 -12.36 -4.84
C LEU A 100 31.63 -13.45 -5.69
N ILE A 101 31.20 -13.63 -6.94
CA ILE A 101 31.79 -14.60 -7.86
C ILE A 101 33.22 -14.20 -8.22
N ASN A 102 33.45 -12.90 -8.44
CA ASN A 102 34.77 -12.36 -8.80
C ASN A 102 35.69 -12.16 -7.59
N ARG A 103 35.19 -12.25 -6.35
CA ARG A 103 35.91 -11.98 -5.07
C ARG A 103 36.32 -10.52 -4.86
N TRP A 104 36.19 -9.64 -5.85
CA TRP A 104 36.54 -8.21 -5.82
C TRP A 104 35.45 -7.38 -6.45
N PHE A 105 35.33 -6.11 -6.02
CA PHE A 105 34.42 -5.14 -6.62
C PHE A 105 34.84 -4.82 -8.05
N LEU A 106 33.95 -5.07 -9.00
CA LEU A 106 34.14 -4.72 -10.40
C LEU A 106 33.60 -3.31 -10.68
N ASN A 107 33.94 -2.77 -11.85
CA ASN A 107 33.39 -1.48 -12.27
C ASN A 107 31.85 -1.56 -12.37
N VAL A 108 31.17 -0.64 -11.68
CA VAL A 108 29.71 -0.55 -11.64
C VAL A 108 29.11 0.14 -12.87
N GLY A 109 29.94 0.87 -13.65
CA GLY A 109 29.51 1.66 -14.81
C GLY A 109 28.58 0.92 -15.77
N PRO A 110 28.96 -0.24 -16.33
CA PRO A 110 28.10 -1.00 -17.24
C PRO A 110 26.74 -1.40 -16.64
N MET A 111 26.69 -1.65 -15.33
CA MET A 111 25.43 -1.97 -14.63
C MET A 111 24.52 -0.74 -14.54
N ILE A 112 25.10 0.45 -14.35
CA ILE A 112 24.36 1.72 -14.33
C ILE A 112 23.81 2.02 -15.73
N GLU A 113 24.64 1.92 -16.77
CA GLU A 113 24.22 2.11 -18.16
C GLU A 113 23.09 1.17 -18.56
N MET A 114 23.25 -0.12 -18.22
CA MET A 114 22.18 -1.12 -18.40
C MET A 114 20.89 -0.72 -17.69
N THR A 115 20.99 -0.19 -16.45
CA THR A 115 19.81 0.23 -15.69
C THR A 115 19.06 1.36 -16.42
N PHE A 116 19.76 2.33 -16.99
CA PHE A 116 19.13 3.39 -17.80
C PHE A 116 18.43 2.82 -19.05
N VAL A 117 19.06 1.89 -19.76
CA VAL A 117 18.45 1.21 -20.91
C VAL A 117 17.19 0.45 -20.48
N GLN A 118 17.26 -0.25 -19.36
CA GLN A 118 16.11 -0.98 -18.81
C GLN A 118 14.95 -0.07 -18.41
N ILE A 119 15.24 1.09 -17.85
CA ILE A 119 14.21 2.11 -17.54
C ILE A 119 13.54 2.60 -18.83
N LEU A 120 14.31 2.84 -19.90
CA LEU A 120 13.75 3.19 -21.19
C LEU A 120 12.86 2.07 -21.77
N MET A 121 13.30 0.82 -21.67
CA MET A 121 12.48 -0.33 -22.04
C MET A 121 11.17 -0.43 -21.26
N ILE A 122 11.20 -0.13 -19.96
CA ILE A 122 9.99 -0.07 -19.11
C ILE A 122 9.02 0.99 -19.62
N ILE A 123 9.51 2.19 -19.96
CA ILE A 123 8.67 3.28 -20.48
C ILE A 123 8.00 2.83 -21.79
N LEU A 124 8.77 2.33 -22.75
CA LEU A 124 8.24 1.83 -24.02
C LEU A 124 7.22 0.72 -23.81
N TRP A 125 7.51 -0.22 -22.92
CA TRP A 125 6.61 -1.32 -22.61
C TRP A 125 5.30 -0.84 -21.96
N ILE A 126 5.34 0.16 -21.07
CA ILE A 126 4.13 0.74 -20.46
C ILE A 126 3.21 1.33 -21.54
N PHE A 127 3.75 2.06 -22.49
CA PHE A 127 2.95 2.62 -23.57
C PHE A 127 2.38 1.52 -24.47
N GLY A 128 3.21 0.57 -24.90
CA GLY A 128 2.81 -0.55 -25.76
C GLY A 128 1.77 -1.47 -25.10
N SER A 129 2.04 -1.90 -23.88
CA SER A 129 1.11 -2.77 -23.13
C SER A 129 -0.24 -2.08 -22.86
N ARG A 130 -0.21 -0.77 -22.57
CA ARG A 130 -1.42 0.02 -22.37
C ARG A 130 -2.23 0.17 -23.66
N PHE A 131 -1.57 0.43 -24.79
CA PHE A 131 -2.21 0.52 -26.09
C PHE A 131 -2.92 -0.79 -26.46
N ILE A 132 -2.23 -1.92 -26.31
CA ILE A 132 -2.80 -3.25 -26.54
C ILE A 132 -3.99 -3.51 -25.61
N TYR A 133 -3.81 -3.25 -24.30
CA TYR A 133 -4.84 -3.48 -23.31
C TYR A 133 -6.10 -2.63 -23.55
N SER A 134 -5.96 -1.34 -23.87
CA SER A 134 -7.09 -0.44 -24.10
C SER A 134 -7.88 -0.77 -25.36
N ARG A 135 -7.21 -1.29 -26.39
CA ARG A 135 -7.89 -1.79 -27.62
C ARG A 135 -8.68 -3.06 -27.39
N LEU A 136 -8.17 -3.95 -26.52
CA LEU A 136 -8.80 -5.25 -26.27
C LEU A 136 -9.93 -5.15 -25.21
N TYR A 137 -9.77 -4.28 -24.22
CA TYR A 137 -10.66 -4.22 -23.07
C TYR A 137 -11.16 -2.79 -22.85
N ARG A 138 -12.42 -2.56 -23.19
CA ARG A 138 -13.12 -1.29 -22.94
C ARG A 138 -13.50 -1.16 -21.46
N ALA A 139 -13.69 0.08 -21.00
CA ALA A 139 -14.27 0.37 -19.69
C ALA A 139 -15.69 -0.19 -19.59
N ARG A 140 -15.98 -0.90 -18.49
CA ARG A 140 -17.29 -1.52 -18.29
C ARG A 140 -18.31 -0.52 -17.82
N LYS A 141 -19.53 -0.66 -18.35
CA LYS A 141 -20.68 0.09 -17.86
C LYS A 141 -21.12 -0.46 -16.49
N LEU A 142 -21.10 0.40 -15.47
CA LEU A 142 -21.40 0.01 -14.09
C LEU A 142 -22.61 0.79 -13.58
N LEU A 143 -23.49 0.07 -12.84
CA LEU A 143 -24.58 0.61 -12.06
C LEU A 143 -24.16 0.69 -10.59
N VAL A 144 -24.35 1.84 -9.95
CA VAL A 144 -24.16 1.99 -8.49
C VAL A 144 -25.51 1.88 -7.81
N ILE A 145 -25.64 0.91 -6.89
CA ILE A 145 -26.81 0.75 -6.00
C ILE A 145 -26.37 1.24 -4.63
N HIS A 146 -27.05 2.25 -4.09
CA HIS A 146 -26.70 2.85 -2.81
C HIS A 146 -27.93 3.02 -1.89
N GLY A 147 -27.65 3.11 -0.59
CA GLY A 147 -28.59 3.51 0.44
C GLY A 147 -28.38 4.99 0.82
N ASP A 148 -28.59 5.30 2.10
CA ASP A 148 -28.56 6.66 2.63
C ASP A 148 -27.17 7.33 2.55
N ARG A 149 -26.08 6.55 2.53
CA ARG A 149 -24.73 7.07 2.39
C ARG A 149 -24.43 7.46 0.94
N ASP A 150 -24.06 8.73 0.73
CA ASP A 150 -23.67 9.24 -0.59
C ASP A 150 -22.48 8.47 -1.18
N PRO A 151 -22.59 7.96 -2.42
CA PRO A 151 -21.50 7.31 -3.13
C PRO A 151 -20.52 8.27 -3.82
N GLY A 152 -20.68 9.60 -3.68
CA GLY A 152 -19.92 10.63 -4.40
C GLY A 152 -18.40 10.42 -4.33
N ASP A 153 -17.85 10.16 -3.15
CA ASP A 153 -16.41 9.89 -2.96
C ASP A 153 -15.94 8.64 -3.73
N LEU A 154 -16.76 7.58 -3.77
CA LEU A 154 -16.46 6.38 -4.54
C LEU A 154 -16.47 6.67 -6.03
N ILE A 155 -17.49 7.36 -6.50
CA ILE A 155 -17.69 7.74 -7.91
C ILE A 155 -16.50 8.58 -8.38
N GLN A 156 -16.09 9.59 -7.61
CA GLN A 156 -14.91 10.40 -7.91
C GLN A 156 -13.63 9.58 -8.01
N LYS A 157 -13.39 8.66 -7.05
CA LYS A 157 -12.25 7.74 -7.07
C LYS A 157 -12.27 6.82 -8.29
N MET A 158 -13.44 6.30 -8.68
CA MET A 158 -13.57 5.41 -9.83
C MET A 158 -13.47 6.16 -11.16
N ASN A 159 -14.01 7.37 -11.26
CA ASN A 159 -13.89 8.23 -12.44
C ASN A 159 -12.44 8.66 -12.72
N SER A 160 -11.59 8.74 -11.69
CA SER A 160 -10.13 8.92 -11.90
C SER A 160 -9.49 7.76 -12.69
N ARG A 161 -10.23 6.68 -12.93
CA ARG A 161 -9.88 5.47 -13.69
C ARG A 161 -10.93 5.18 -14.78
N SER A 162 -11.31 6.20 -15.54
CA SER A 162 -12.23 6.10 -16.67
C SER A 162 -11.79 5.09 -17.75
N ASP A 163 -10.50 4.76 -17.77
CA ASP A 163 -9.94 3.70 -18.61
C ASP A 163 -10.43 2.28 -18.23
N LYS A 164 -10.95 2.10 -17.02
CA LYS A 164 -11.35 0.80 -16.46
C LYS A 164 -12.83 0.76 -16.04
N TYR A 165 -13.33 1.86 -15.52
CA TYR A 165 -14.67 1.98 -14.96
C TYR A 165 -15.44 3.08 -15.67
N ASN A 166 -16.67 2.78 -16.07
CA ASN A 166 -17.60 3.74 -16.60
C ASN A 166 -18.90 3.65 -15.78
N ILE A 167 -19.04 4.54 -14.79
CA ILE A 167 -20.27 4.61 -13.99
C ILE A 167 -21.30 5.34 -14.84
N SER A 168 -22.27 4.61 -15.39
CA SER A 168 -23.29 5.13 -16.29
C SER A 168 -24.70 5.10 -15.72
N GLY A 169 -24.85 4.60 -14.48
CA GLY A 169 -26.12 4.63 -13.76
C GLY A 169 -25.94 4.64 -12.26
N MET A 170 -26.88 5.26 -11.56
CA MET A 170 -26.97 5.29 -10.11
C MET A 170 -28.42 5.11 -9.69
N VAL A 171 -28.66 4.30 -8.66
CA VAL A 171 -30.01 4.02 -8.17
C VAL A 171 -30.00 3.88 -6.66
N HIS A 172 -30.99 4.52 -6.03
CA HIS A 172 -31.25 4.38 -4.60
C HIS A 172 -32.16 3.17 -4.34
N ILE A 173 -31.93 2.47 -3.21
CA ILE A 173 -32.70 1.25 -2.84
C ILE A 173 -34.21 1.47 -2.72
N SER A 174 -34.67 2.70 -2.53
CA SER A 174 -36.10 3.04 -2.45
C SER A 174 -36.88 2.81 -3.75
N LEU A 175 -36.19 2.64 -4.90
CA LEU A 175 -36.83 2.40 -6.20
C LEU A 175 -37.58 1.07 -6.28
N GLY A 176 -37.33 0.17 -5.33
CA GLY A 176 -37.91 -1.17 -5.28
C GLY A 176 -37.08 -2.26 -5.95
N GLU A 177 -37.17 -3.47 -5.41
CA GLU A 177 -36.30 -4.60 -5.76
C GLU A 177 -36.44 -5.03 -7.23
N GLU A 178 -37.68 -5.14 -7.73
CA GLU A 178 -37.94 -5.59 -9.12
C GLU A 178 -37.33 -4.65 -10.16
N ARG A 179 -37.49 -3.34 -9.95
CA ARG A 179 -36.98 -2.33 -10.89
C ARG A 179 -35.47 -2.27 -10.87
N ILE A 180 -34.85 -2.46 -9.69
CA ILE A 180 -33.40 -2.54 -9.55
C ILE A 180 -32.88 -3.80 -10.27
N HIS A 181 -33.55 -4.95 -10.15
CA HIS A 181 -33.16 -6.17 -10.87
C HIS A 181 -33.22 -5.99 -12.39
N GLN A 182 -34.26 -5.32 -12.91
CA GLN A 182 -34.34 -5.00 -14.33
C GLN A 182 -33.15 -4.15 -14.78
N MET A 183 -32.84 -3.07 -14.03
CA MET A 183 -31.69 -2.23 -14.33
C MET A 183 -30.36 -2.99 -14.26
N MET A 184 -30.18 -3.88 -13.27
CA MET A 184 -28.94 -4.65 -13.13
C MET A 184 -28.61 -5.48 -14.37
N ASN A 185 -29.62 -5.96 -15.11
CA ASN A 185 -29.42 -6.75 -16.33
C ASN A 185 -28.96 -5.91 -17.55
N GLU A 186 -29.12 -4.59 -17.50
CA GLU A 186 -28.69 -3.67 -18.57
C GLU A 186 -27.20 -3.29 -18.46
N TYR A 187 -26.55 -3.60 -17.32
CA TYR A 187 -25.18 -3.21 -17.02
C TYR A 187 -24.23 -4.42 -17.00
N GLU A 188 -22.97 -4.17 -17.35
CA GLU A 188 -21.91 -5.20 -17.33
C GLU A 188 -21.39 -5.53 -15.92
N GLY A 189 -21.78 -4.73 -14.95
CA GLY A 189 -21.46 -4.96 -13.55
C GLY A 189 -22.17 -3.96 -12.63
N VAL A 190 -22.23 -4.32 -11.37
CA VAL A 190 -22.95 -3.60 -10.32
C VAL A 190 -22.00 -3.28 -9.18
N ILE A 191 -22.16 -2.10 -8.61
CA ILE A 191 -21.47 -1.69 -7.38
C ILE A 191 -22.51 -1.56 -6.29
N ILE A 192 -22.40 -2.38 -5.25
CA ILE A 192 -23.26 -2.31 -4.07
C ILE A 192 -22.52 -1.46 -3.01
N TRP A 193 -23.07 -0.26 -2.75
CA TRP A 193 -22.46 0.71 -1.87
C TRP A 193 -23.22 0.85 -0.55
N ASP A 194 -22.58 0.43 0.53
CA ASP A 194 -23.00 0.63 1.93
C ASP A 194 -24.48 0.27 2.26
N LEU A 195 -24.96 -0.83 1.72
CA LEU A 195 -26.32 -1.32 2.00
C LEU A 195 -26.39 -2.13 3.30
N PRO A 196 -27.56 -2.21 3.96
CA PRO A 196 -27.85 -3.18 5.02
C PRO A 196 -27.53 -4.60 4.55
N SER A 197 -26.98 -5.44 5.44
CA SER A 197 -26.48 -6.78 5.08
C SER A 197 -27.56 -7.67 4.46
N SER A 198 -28.81 -7.57 4.90
CA SER A 198 -29.94 -8.34 4.35
C SER A 198 -30.20 -8.01 2.89
N ILE A 199 -30.28 -6.72 2.55
CA ILE A 199 -30.52 -6.22 1.20
C ILE A 199 -29.32 -6.50 0.30
N ARG A 200 -28.10 -6.22 0.80
CA ARG A 200 -26.86 -6.50 0.09
C ARG A 200 -26.74 -7.95 -0.32
N ASN A 201 -27.07 -8.87 0.59
CA ASN A 201 -26.99 -10.31 0.31
C ASN A 201 -28.02 -10.77 -0.74
N LYS A 202 -29.19 -10.13 -0.83
CA LYS A 202 -30.16 -10.38 -1.90
C LYS A 202 -29.56 -10.01 -3.25
N TYR A 203 -29.05 -8.78 -3.41
CA TYR A 203 -28.43 -8.35 -4.66
C TYR A 203 -27.18 -9.14 -5.02
N LEU A 204 -26.39 -9.54 -4.04
CA LEU A 204 -25.22 -10.40 -4.27
C LEU A 204 -25.62 -11.75 -4.85
N LYS A 205 -26.65 -12.40 -4.29
CA LYS A 205 -27.20 -13.67 -4.78
C LYS A 205 -27.75 -13.51 -6.20
N TYR A 206 -28.47 -12.43 -6.46
CA TYR A 206 -28.99 -12.11 -7.79
C TYR A 206 -27.86 -11.94 -8.82
N CYS A 207 -26.79 -11.20 -8.47
CA CYS A 207 -25.62 -11.06 -9.32
C CYS A 207 -24.95 -12.39 -9.62
N PHE A 208 -24.87 -13.28 -8.62
CA PHE A 208 -24.26 -14.60 -8.76
C PHE A 208 -25.09 -15.49 -9.70
N ASP A 209 -26.38 -15.52 -9.53
CA ASP A 209 -27.32 -16.30 -10.35
C ASP A 209 -27.29 -15.87 -11.82
N HIS A 210 -27.29 -14.56 -12.08
CA HIS A 210 -27.28 -13.98 -13.43
C HIS A 210 -25.87 -13.74 -14.00
N SER A 211 -24.80 -14.23 -13.32
CA SER A 211 -23.41 -14.04 -13.75
C SER A 211 -23.02 -12.57 -13.96
N ILE A 212 -23.64 -11.65 -13.23
CA ILE A 212 -23.35 -10.22 -13.24
C ILE A 212 -22.13 -9.95 -12.33
N ARG A 213 -21.17 -9.20 -12.79
CA ARG A 213 -20.01 -8.82 -11.97
C ARG A 213 -20.43 -7.86 -10.86
N CYS A 214 -20.18 -8.23 -9.62
CA CYS A 214 -20.51 -7.44 -8.45
C CYS A 214 -19.24 -6.90 -7.76
N TYR A 215 -19.25 -5.61 -7.43
CA TYR A 215 -18.30 -4.95 -6.54
C TYR A 215 -19.06 -4.53 -5.29
N MET A 216 -18.49 -4.74 -4.10
CA MET A 216 -19.14 -4.32 -2.86
C MET A 216 -18.12 -3.73 -1.89
N SER A 217 -18.57 -2.73 -1.11
CA SER A 217 -17.80 -2.27 0.04
C SER A 217 -17.98 -3.27 1.19
N PRO A 218 -16.88 -3.91 1.68
CA PRO A 218 -17.00 -4.85 2.79
C PRO A 218 -17.36 -4.12 4.09
N LYS A 219 -18.16 -4.75 4.93
CA LYS A 219 -18.35 -4.36 6.32
C LYS A 219 -17.26 -5.00 7.19
N ILE A 220 -17.11 -4.54 8.43
CA ILE A 220 -16.12 -5.09 9.38
C ILE A 220 -16.31 -6.58 9.56
N SER A 221 -17.57 -7.05 9.70
CA SER A 221 -17.90 -8.48 9.79
C SER A 221 -17.43 -9.30 8.58
N ASP A 222 -17.52 -8.74 7.37
CA ASP A 222 -17.08 -9.44 6.17
C ASP A 222 -15.55 -9.61 6.17
N ILE A 223 -14.82 -8.61 6.64
CA ILE A 223 -13.36 -8.66 6.74
C ILE A 223 -12.93 -9.73 7.75
N ILE A 224 -13.61 -9.81 8.89
CA ILE A 224 -13.38 -10.86 9.89
C ILE A 224 -13.66 -12.24 9.28
N LEU A 225 -14.75 -12.41 8.50
CA LEU A 225 -15.08 -13.65 7.83
C LEU A 225 -14.04 -14.08 6.77
N ILE A 226 -13.38 -13.14 6.10
CA ILE A 226 -12.30 -13.44 5.14
C ILE A 226 -11.11 -14.12 5.84
N GLY A 227 -10.80 -13.73 7.09
CA GLY A 227 -9.71 -14.29 7.90
C GLY A 227 -10.04 -15.64 8.55
N THR A 228 -11.26 -16.16 8.38
CA THR A 228 -11.69 -17.43 9.02
C THR A 228 -11.07 -18.65 8.37
N THR A 229 -10.79 -19.67 9.19
CA THR A 229 -10.37 -20.98 8.71
C THR A 229 -11.61 -21.81 8.37
N ARG A 230 -11.62 -22.42 7.18
CA ARG A 230 -12.68 -23.35 6.77
C ARG A 230 -12.43 -24.69 7.43
N ILE A 231 -13.40 -25.17 8.19
CA ILE A 231 -13.40 -26.50 8.81
C ILE A 231 -14.64 -27.26 8.39
N HIS A 232 -14.59 -28.58 8.45
CA HIS A 232 -15.73 -29.44 8.21
C HIS A 232 -15.99 -30.23 9.48
N LEU A 233 -17.22 -30.17 9.97
CA LEU A 233 -17.69 -31.01 11.02
C LEU A 233 -18.65 -32.05 10.39
N PHE A 234 -18.11 -33.22 10.13
CA PHE A 234 -18.79 -34.28 9.32
C PHE A 234 -19.09 -33.70 7.90
N ASP A 235 -20.37 -33.58 7.55
CA ASP A 235 -20.90 -33.05 6.28
C ASP A 235 -21.22 -31.55 6.33
N THR A 236 -21.07 -30.93 7.49
CA THR A 236 -21.39 -29.50 7.67
C THR A 236 -20.14 -28.62 7.55
N PRO A 237 -20.10 -27.70 6.56
CA PRO A 237 -19.02 -26.71 6.46
C PRO A 237 -19.19 -25.65 7.54
N LEU A 238 -18.12 -25.34 8.27
CA LEU A 238 -18.08 -24.32 9.30
C LEU A 238 -16.95 -23.30 9.02
N LEU A 239 -17.15 -22.07 9.45
CA LEU A 239 -16.15 -21.03 9.46
C LEU A 239 -15.70 -20.78 10.90
N MET A 240 -14.43 -21.03 11.18
CA MET A 240 -13.82 -20.81 12.49
C MET A 240 -13.06 -19.45 12.47
N SER A 241 -13.56 -18.48 13.23
CA SER A 241 -12.86 -17.21 13.44
C SER A 241 -11.81 -17.36 14.54
N ARG A 242 -10.60 -16.88 14.29
CA ARG A 242 -9.54 -16.83 15.29
C ARG A 242 -9.68 -15.55 16.12
N ASN A 243 -9.85 -15.72 17.44
CA ASN A 243 -10.10 -14.58 18.34
C ASN A 243 -8.83 -13.87 18.86
N HIS A 244 -7.63 -14.28 18.45
CA HIS A 244 -6.40 -13.97 19.20
C HIS A 244 -5.37 -13.09 18.46
N GLY A 245 -5.70 -12.48 17.32
CA GLY A 245 -4.68 -11.79 16.52
C GLY A 245 -3.61 -12.79 16.03
N LEU A 246 -2.33 -12.38 16.06
CA LEU A 246 -1.23 -13.24 15.58
C LEU A 246 -0.96 -14.43 16.51
N SER A 247 -0.68 -15.61 15.95
CA SER A 247 -0.19 -16.79 16.69
C SER A 247 1.17 -16.51 17.35
N VAL A 248 1.61 -17.43 18.20
CA VAL A 248 2.93 -17.31 18.88
C VAL A 248 4.05 -17.36 17.85
N GLU A 249 3.97 -18.28 16.89
CA GLU A 249 4.94 -18.46 15.80
C GLU A 249 4.99 -17.23 14.89
N GLU A 250 3.82 -16.68 14.54
CA GLU A 250 3.73 -15.46 13.74
C GLU A 250 4.34 -14.25 14.47
N ARG A 251 4.09 -14.13 15.77
CA ARG A 251 4.71 -13.08 16.60
C ARG A 251 6.22 -13.25 16.72
N ALA A 252 6.71 -14.47 16.84
CA ALA A 252 8.14 -14.76 16.92
C ALA A 252 8.83 -14.43 15.59
N GLY A 253 8.32 -14.93 14.46
CA GLY A 253 8.85 -14.63 13.14
C GLY A 253 8.86 -13.13 12.84
N LYS A 254 7.76 -12.44 13.18
CA LYS A 254 7.65 -10.98 13.07
C LYS A 254 8.69 -10.26 13.93
N ARG A 255 8.92 -10.70 15.17
CA ARG A 255 9.88 -10.09 16.07
C ARG A 255 11.32 -10.25 15.58
N ILE A 256 11.67 -11.41 15.02
CA ILE A 256 12.98 -11.64 14.40
C ILE A 256 13.19 -10.66 13.22
N LEU A 257 12.20 -10.54 12.33
CA LEU A 257 12.25 -9.58 11.22
C LEU A 257 12.41 -8.14 11.73
N ASP A 258 11.63 -7.76 12.75
CA ASP A 258 11.69 -6.42 13.35
C ASP A 258 13.09 -6.10 13.88
N ILE A 259 13.71 -7.02 14.62
CA ILE A 259 15.06 -6.85 15.20
C ILE A 259 16.11 -6.73 14.10
N ILE A 260 16.10 -7.65 13.13
CA ILE A 260 17.10 -7.67 12.05
C ILE A 260 17.01 -6.38 11.21
N VAL A 261 15.82 -6.05 10.72
CA VAL A 261 15.66 -4.91 9.81
C VAL A 261 15.85 -3.59 10.54
N SER A 262 15.33 -3.44 11.78
CA SER A 262 15.54 -2.21 12.54
C SER A 262 16.99 -2.05 12.99
N GLY A 263 17.68 -3.14 13.37
CA GLY A 263 19.09 -3.12 13.73
C GLY A 263 19.97 -2.67 12.55
N ILE A 264 19.79 -3.29 11.38
CA ILE A 264 20.47 -2.88 10.14
C ILE A 264 20.12 -1.43 9.81
N GLY A 265 18.84 -1.06 9.89
CA GLY A 265 18.37 0.30 9.64
C GLY A 265 19.04 1.32 10.54
N ILE A 266 19.13 1.08 11.84
CA ILE A 266 19.82 1.97 12.80
C ILE A 266 21.28 2.15 12.42
N VAL A 267 22.00 1.07 12.15
CA VAL A 267 23.44 1.15 11.77
C VAL A 267 23.63 1.96 10.49
N LEU A 268 22.85 1.66 9.44
CA LEU A 268 22.99 2.33 8.15
C LEU A 268 22.57 3.82 8.20
N THR A 269 21.56 4.16 9.00
CA THR A 269 21.05 5.54 9.09
C THR A 269 21.69 6.34 10.22
N SER A 270 22.53 5.74 11.07
CA SER A 270 23.16 6.42 12.21
C SER A 270 24.00 7.67 11.83
N PRO A 271 24.79 7.70 10.73
CA PRO A 271 25.49 8.91 10.35
C PRO A 271 24.52 10.04 9.94
N LEU A 272 23.46 9.69 9.23
CA LEU A 272 22.41 10.64 8.84
C LEU A 272 21.63 11.13 10.07
N MET A 273 21.28 10.23 10.99
CA MET A 273 20.60 10.59 12.24
C MET A 273 21.45 11.53 13.09
N LEU A 274 22.78 11.32 13.16
CA LEU A 274 23.69 12.23 13.85
C LEU A 274 23.71 13.62 13.21
N LEU A 275 23.80 13.68 11.87
CA LEU A 275 23.76 14.94 11.15
C LEU A 275 22.45 15.71 11.42
N ILE A 276 21.31 15.02 11.34
CA ILE A 276 19.99 15.60 11.64
C ILE A 276 19.94 16.09 13.09
N ALA A 277 20.45 15.32 14.05
CA ALA A 277 20.51 15.71 15.46
C ALA A 277 21.29 17.03 15.67
N ILE A 278 22.44 17.16 14.99
CA ILE A 278 23.23 18.39 15.04
C ILE A 278 22.46 19.57 14.44
N LEU A 279 21.82 19.39 13.27
CA LEU A 279 21.06 20.45 12.60
C LEU A 279 19.85 20.91 13.44
N VAL A 280 19.10 19.97 14.03
CA VAL A 280 17.97 20.30 14.92
C VAL A 280 18.45 21.04 16.18
N LYS A 281 19.57 20.61 16.75
CA LYS A 281 20.13 21.24 17.97
C LYS A 281 20.71 22.63 17.67
N ALA A 282 21.37 22.80 16.54
CA ALA A 282 21.97 24.07 16.15
C ALA A 282 20.94 25.16 15.80
N TYR A 283 19.72 24.76 15.38
CA TYR A 283 18.70 25.72 14.94
C TYR A 283 18.16 26.57 16.10
N ASP A 284 17.80 25.98 17.23
CA ASP A 284 17.17 26.69 18.36
C ASP A 284 17.64 26.23 19.75
N GLY A 285 18.67 25.39 19.83
CA GLY A 285 19.24 24.91 21.10
C GLY A 285 18.36 23.91 21.88
N GLY A 286 17.13 23.67 21.45
CA GLY A 286 16.17 22.81 22.15
C GLY A 286 16.46 21.30 22.06
N PRO A 287 15.57 20.43 22.56
CA PRO A 287 15.74 18.98 22.52
C PRO A 287 15.74 18.45 21.09
N VAL A 288 16.60 17.48 20.79
CA VAL A 288 16.71 16.84 19.46
C VAL A 288 15.51 15.96 19.16
N PHE A 289 15.08 15.21 20.17
CA PHE A 289 13.97 14.26 20.05
C PHE A 289 12.67 14.84 20.62
N TYR A 290 11.59 14.47 19.97
CA TYR A 290 10.22 14.69 20.42
C TYR A 290 9.63 13.33 20.79
N LEU A 291 9.12 13.24 22.03
CA LEU A 291 8.49 12.04 22.56
C LEU A 291 7.00 12.30 22.76
N GLN A 292 6.16 11.38 22.30
CA GLN A 292 4.71 11.50 22.40
C GLN A 292 4.07 10.16 22.76
N ASP A 293 3.11 10.18 23.71
CA ASP A 293 2.40 8.98 24.10
C ASP A 293 1.45 8.50 23.01
N ARG A 294 1.53 7.20 22.70
CA ARG A 294 0.76 6.51 21.66
C ARG A 294 0.33 5.13 22.15
N LEU A 295 -0.73 4.61 21.54
CA LEU A 295 -1.27 3.28 21.84
C LEU A 295 -0.65 2.21 20.92
N THR A 296 -0.38 1.04 21.51
CA THR A 296 0.07 -0.16 20.82
C THR A 296 -0.75 -1.38 21.24
N TYR A 297 -0.25 -2.56 21.07
CA TYR A 297 -0.90 -3.84 21.37
C TYR A 297 -1.64 -3.85 22.71
N ARG A 298 -2.92 -4.25 22.67
CA ARG A 298 -3.84 -4.28 23.83
C ARG A 298 -4.03 -2.93 24.56
N GLY A 299 -3.87 -1.82 23.83
CA GLY A 299 -4.06 -0.48 24.42
C GLY A 299 -2.92 -0.02 25.33
N LYS A 300 -1.77 -0.72 25.34
CA LYS A 300 -0.59 -0.29 26.09
C LYS A 300 -0.07 1.03 25.55
N GLU A 301 0.28 1.96 26.42
CA GLU A 301 0.92 3.22 26.06
C GLU A 301 2.43 3.06 25.93
N PHE A 302 3.01 3.75 24.94
CA PHE A 302 4.46 3.85 24.75
C PHE A 302 4.81 5.24 24.20
N LYS A 303 6.04 5.66 24.40
CA LYS A 303 6.54 6.93 23.87
C LYS A 303 7.16 6.72 22.49
N ILE A 304 6.47 7.20 21.44
CA ILE A 304 7.03 7.23 20.10
C ILE A 304 8.12 8.30 20.03
N CYS A 305 9.27 7.94 19.46
CA CYS A 305 10.43 8.80 19.31
C CYS A 305 10.51 9.36 17.89
N LYS A 306 10.60 10.68 17.75
CA LYS A 306 10.79 11.39 16.47
C LYS A 306 11.85 12.47 16.60
N PHE A 307 12.45 12.88 15.48
CA PHE A 307 13.16 14.16 15.50
C PHE A 307 12.16 15.30 15.64
N ARG A 308 12.53 16.31 16.42
CA ARG A 308 11.72 17.49 16.58
C ARG A 308 11.70 18.30 15.27
N SER A 309 10.53 18.48 14.73
CA SER A 309 10.27 19.22 13.49
C SER A 309 9.47 20.50 13.68
N MET A 310 9.03 20.77 14.93
CA MET A 310 8.26 21.95 15.33
C MET A 310 8.97 22.72 16.44
N CYS A 311 8.60 24.00 16.63
CA CYS A 311 9.10 24.83 17.71
C CYS A 311 8.78 24.24 19.10
N VAL A 312 9.59 24.55 20.12
CA VAL A 312 9.52 23.96 21.45
C VAL A 312 8.11 24.09 22.10
N ASP A 313 7.41 25.18 21.83
CA ASP A 313 6.12 25.50 22.45
C ASP A 313 4.89 25.13 21.59
N SER A 314 5.07 24.33 20.55
CA SER A 314 4.05 24.03 19.54
C SER A 314 2.78 23.34 20.05
N GLU A 315 2.79 22.69 21.22
CA GLU A 315 1.64 22.00 21.81
C GLU A 315 0.94 22.75 22.96
N LYS A 316 1.41 23.95 23.31
CA LYS A 316 0.77 24.77 24.40
C LYS A 316 -0.70 25.10 24.09
N GLN A 317 -1.12 25.07 22.82
CA GLN A 317 -2.50 25.36 22.39
C GLN A 317 -3.35 24.10 22.17
N GLY A 318 -2.90 22.93 22.63
CA GLY A 318 -3.60 21.66 22.50
C GLY A 318 -3.16 20.84 21.29
N ALA A 319 -3.62 19.57 21.27
CA ALA A 319 -3.29 18.60 20.24
C ALA A 319 -4.09 18.90 18.96
N ARG A 320 -3.44 19.35 17.89
CA ARG A 320 -4.03 19.55 16.57
C ARG A 320 -3.27 18.75 15.51
N LEU A 321 -3.97 18.30 14.46
CA LEU A 321 -3.32 17.77 13.26
C LEU A 321 -2.55 18.91 12.59
N ALA A 322 -1.39 18.60 11.99
CA ALA A 322 -0.60 19.59 11.29
C ALA A 322 -1.24 19.91 9.92
N SER A 323 -1.45 21.20 9.65
CA SER A 323 -1.91 21.68 8.36
C SER A 323 -0.75 21.84 7.34
N LYS A 324 -1.09 22.05 6.07
CA LYS A 324 -0.09 22.23 4.98
C LYS A 324 0.89 23.39 5.24
N ASN A 325 0.43 24.47 5.87
CA ASN A 325 1.21 25.69 6.13
C ASN A 325 1.30 26.02 7.63
N ASP A 326 1.48 24.99 8.44
CA ASP A 326 1.55 25.15 9.89
C ASP A 326 2.78 25.96 10.30
N SER A 327 2.56 27.17 10.83
CA SER A 327 3.61 28.11 11.27
C SER A 327 4.49 27.57 12.41
N ARG A 328 4.08 26.47 13.05
CA ARG A 328 4.85 25.81 14.11
C ARG A 328 6.00 24.96 13.57
N ILE A 329 6.03 24.67 12.25
CA ILE A 329 7.05 23.84 11.62
C ILE A 329 8.30 24.66 11.38
N THR A 330 9.46 24.20 11.87
CA THR A 330 10.75 24.85 11.62
C THR A 330 11.21 24.65 10.18
N PRO A 331 12.07 25.51 9.58
CA PRO A 331 12.62 25.29 8.25
C PRO A 331 13.30 23.93 8.08
N VAL A 332 14.10 23.52 9.08
CA VAL A 332 14.71 22.18 9.12
C VAL A 332 13.62 21.12 9.21
N GLY A 333 12.62 21.31 10.07
CA GLY A 333 11.50 20.41 10.24
C GLY A 333 10.67 20.21 8.98
N LYS A 334 10.53 21.24 8.14
CA LYS A 334 9.84 21.14 6.84
C LYS A 334 10.53 20.14 5.90
N VAL A 335 11.86 20.19 5.83
CA VAL A 335 12.63 19.24 5.03
C VAL A 335 12.51 17.82 5.61
N LEU A 336 12.67 17.69 6.93
CA LEU A 336 12.57 16.39 7.61
C LEU A 336 11.22 15.72 7.37
N ARG A 337 10.12 16.47 7.50
CA ARG A 337 8.75 15.97 7.30
C ARG A 337 8.47 15.59 5.84
N ASN A 338 8.90 16.42 4.89
CA ASN A 338 8.72 16.14 3.47
C ASN A 338 9.42 14.84 3.03
N LEU A 339 10.55 14.52 3.68
CA LEU A 339 11.33 13.30 3.42
C LEU A 339 11.06 12.18 4.44
N HIS A 340 10.12 12.39 5.39
CA HIS A 340 9.82 11.48 6.50
C HIS A 340 11.05 11.09 7.35
N LEU A 341 12.11 11.90 7.31
CA LEU A 341 13.34 11.66 8.09
C LEU A 341 13.13 11.93 9.58
N ASP A 342 12.11 12.69 9.95
CA ASP A 342 11.71 12.90 11.34
C ASP A 342 11.23 11.61 12.03
N GLU A 343 10.85 10.60 11.27
CA GLU A 343 10.37 9.31 11.79
C GLU A 343 11.48 8.25 11.97
N LEU A 344 12.73 8.53 11.51
CA LEU A 344 13.86 7.58 11.64
C LEU A 344 14.12 7.09 13.08
N PRO A 345 14.01 7.93 14.14
CA PRO A 345 14.22 7.49 15.51
C PRO A 345 13.21 6.43 15.98
N GLN A 346 12.06 6.25 15.30
CA GLN A 346 11.12 5.17 15.61
C GLN A 346 11.73 3.78 15.42
N LEU A 347 12.82 3.65 14.65
CA LEU A 347 13.58 2.39 14.54
C LEU A 347 14.07 1.90 15.93
N PHE A 348 14.38 2.81 16.86
CA PHE A 348 14.69 2.44 18.25
C PHE A 348 13.48 1.88 18.99
N ASN A 349 12.27 2.41 18.76
CA ASN A 349 11.04 1.86 19.33
C ASN A 349 10.76 0.44 18.79
N VAL A 350 11.01 0.22 17.48
CA VAL A 350 10.88 -1.12 16.87
C VAL A 350 11.90 -2.08 17.46
N PHE A 351 13.17 -1.66 17.52
CA PHE A 351 14.27 -2.50 18.05
C PHE A 351 14.03 -2.87 19.53
N LYS A 352 13.56 -1.93 20.35
CA LYS A 352 13.17 -2.17 21.75
C LYS A 352 11.95 -3.09 21.87
N GLY A 353 11.02 -3.03 20.89
CA GLY A 353 9.81 -3.86 20.84
C GLY A 353 8.54 -3.18 21.32
N ASP A 354 8.56 -1.86 21.49
CA ASP A 354 7.37 -1.05 21.80
C ASP A 354 6.40 -1.07 20.60
N MET A 355 6.95 -1.07 19.38
CA MET A 355 6.21 -1.19 18.12
C MET A 355 6.88 -2.19 17.17
N SER A 356 6.32 -2.37 16.00
CA SER A 356 6.82 -3.23 14.92
C SER A 356 7.15 -2.39 13.68
N LEU A 357 7.89 -2.96 12.73
CA LEU A 357 8.08 -2.33 11.42
C LEU A 357 6.74 -2.17 10.68
N VAL A 358 5.92 -3.22 10.68
CA VAL A 358 4.64 -3.24 9.97
C VAL A 358 3.49 -3.44 10.96
N GLY A 359 2.46 -2.61 10.86
CA GLY A 359 1.27 -2.68 11.72
C GLY A 359 0.39 -1.44 11.55
N PRO A 360 -0.74 -1.37 12.23
CA PRO A 360 -1.56 -0.16 12.29
C PRO A 360 -0.77 1.04 12.81
N ARG A 361 -0.96 2.22 12.20
CA ARG A 361 -0.27 3.44 12.67
C ARG A 361 -0.73 3.77 14.10
N PRO A 362 0.19 4.04 15.04
CA PRO A 362 -0.16 4.31 16.44
C PRO A 362 -0.93 5.63 16.58
N GLU A 363 -2.07 5.60 17.25
CA GLU A 363 -2.89 6.77 17.53
C GLU A 363 -2.70 7.27 18.98
N ARG A 364 -3.03 8.55 19.22
CA ARG A 364 -3.13 9.11 20.59
C ARG A 364 -4.39 8.57 21.27
N ARG A 365 -4.37 8.39 22.58
CA ARG A 365 -5.55 7.96 23.33
C ARG A 365 -6.76 8.86 23.07
N VAL A 366 -6.58 10.17 23.14
CA VAL A 366 -7.66 11.15 22.92
C VAL A 366 -8.34 10.96 21.55
N ILE A 367 -7.54 10.74 20.48
CA ILE A 367 -8.07 10.53 19.13
C ILE A 367 -8.75 9.16 19.03
N MET A 368 -8.20 8.15 19.71
CA MET A 368 -8.76 6.82 19.77
C MET A 368 -10.14 6.81 20.41
N ASP A 369 -10.25 7.44 21.60
CA ASP A 369 -11.49 7.55 22.35
C ASP A 369 -12.57 8.35 21.59
N GLU A 370 -12.16 9.33 20.77
CA GLU A 370 -13.06 10.08 19.91
C GLU A 370 -13.59 9.21 18.75
N TYR A 371 -12.72 8.46 18.09
CA TYR A 371 -13.14 7.56 17.01
C TYR A 371 -13.99 6.39 17.50
N GLU A 372 -13.77 5.88 18.71
CA GLU A 372 -14.57 4.81 19.31
C GLU A 372 -16.01 5.21 19.62
N LYS A 373 -16.28 6.52 19.83
CA LYS A 373 -17.66 7.01 19.99
C LYS A 373 -18.52 6.79 18.77
N GLU A 374 -17.92 6.94 17.57
CA GLU A 374 -18.63 6.77 16.30
C GLU A 374 -18.46 5.36 15.71
N ILE A 375 -17.31 4.72 15.97
CA ILE A 375 -16.92 3.43 15.45
C ILE A 375 -16.48 2.56 16.63
N PRO A 376 -17.42 1.89 17.33
CA PRO A 376 -17.08 1.12 18.54
C PRO A 376 -16.01 0.04 18.31
N GLU A 377 -15.88 -0.46 17.08
CA GLU A 377 -14.89 -1.48 16.70
C GLU A 377 -13.49 -0.90 16.45
N PHE A 378 -13.28 0.42 16.59
CA PHE A 378 -12.00 1.05 16.22
C PHE A 378 -10.82 0.49 17.03
N HIS A 379 -11.05 0.00 18.26
CA HIS A 379 -10.05 -0.66 19.10
C HIS A 379 -9.57 -2.03 18.57
N TYR A 380 -10.28 -2.66 17.63
CA TYR A 380 -9.84 -3.95 17.04
C TYR A 380 -8.47 -3.87 16.40
N ARG A 381 -8.05 -2.69 15.95
CA ARG A 381 -6.71 -2.45 15.41
C ARG A 381 -5.58 -2.69 16.45
N LEU A 382 -5.89 -2.66 17.74
CA LEU A 382 -4.95 -2.92 18.84
C LEU A 382 -4.72 -4.42 19.10
N LYS A 383 -5.29 -5.32 18.30
CA LYS A 383 -4.99 -6.76 18.35
C LYS A 383 -3.57 -7.12 17.95
N VAL A 384 -2.85 -6.20 17.32
CA VAL A 384 -1.43 -6.33 16.94
C VAL A 384 -0.64 -5.11 17.40
N LYS A 385 0.71 -5.20 17.38
CA LYS A 385 1.56 -4.04 17.68
C LYS A 385 1.38 -2.95 16.63
N ALA A 386 1.47 -1.70 17.07
CA ALA A 386 1.55 -0.54 16.20
C ALA A 386 2.77 -0.65 15.27
N GLY A 387 2.67 -0.16 14.03
CA GLY A 387 3.70 -0.22 13.02
C GLY A 387 4.30 1.12 12.63
N LEU A 388 5.56 1.11 12.21
CA LEU A 388 6.22 2.24 11.54
C LEU A 388 5.56 2.48 10.17
N THR A 389 5.31 1.41 9.44
CA THR A 389 4.46 1.37 8.24
C THR A 389 3.32 0.38 8.41
N GLY A 390 2.36 0.36 7.51
CA GLY A 390 1.23 -0.56 7.59
C GLY A 390 0.34 -0.55 6.36
N TYR A 391 -0.60 -1.48 6.33
CA TYR A 391 -1.49 -1.69 5.19
C TYR A 391 -2.31 -0.42 4.87
N ALA A 392 -2.84 0.25 5.90
CA ALA A 392 -3.57 1.50 5.74
C ALA A 392 -2.68 2.66 5.26
N GLN A 393 -1.38 2.68 5.62
CA GLN A 393 -0.42 3.68 5.16
C GLN A 393 -0.02 3.45 3.71
N VAL A 394 0.06 2.18 3.27
CA VAL A 394 0.46 1.79 1.91
C VAL A 394 -0.69 1.93 0.90
N TYR A 395 -1.90 1.54 1.28
CA TYR A 395 -3.06 1.50 0.37
C TYR A 395 -4.08 2.60 0.62
N GLY A 396 -4.07 3.22 1.80
CA GLY A 396 -4.87 4.40 2.11
C GLY A 396 -4.31 5.66 1.47
N LYS A 397 -5.10 6.71 1.48
CA LYS A 397 -4.68 8.07 1.14
C LYS A 397 -4.81 8.95 2.39
N TYR A 398 -4.29 10.16 2.31
CA TYR A 398 -4.39 11.11 3.41
C TYR A 398 -5.83 11.36 3.87
N ASN A 399 -6.77 11.45 2.92
CA ASN A 399 -8.22 11.66 3.16
C ASN A 399 -9.02 10.36 3.39
N THR A 400 -8.35 9.23 3.71
CA THR A 400 -9.05 7.99 4.06
C THR A 400 -9.79 8.16 5.38
N THR A 401 -11.10 7.89 5.40
CA THR A 401 -11.92 8.00 6.60
C THR A 401 -11.44 7.06 7.71
N PRO A 402 -11.68 7.37 9.00
CA PRO A 402 -11.34 6.46 10.10
C PRO A 402 -11.93 5.07 9.93
N TYR A 403 -13.16 4.96 9.43
CA TYR A 403 -13.82 3.70 9.15
C TYR A 403 -13.12 2.87 8.06
N ASP A 404 -12.73 3.50 6.94
CA ASP A 404 -11.98 2.81 5.87
C ASP A 404 -10.55 2.47 6.32
N LYS A 405 -9.94 3.32 7.15
CA LYS A 405 -8.64 3.06 7.78
C LYS A 405 -8.69 1.82 8.67
N LEU A 406 -9.73 1.71 9.52
CA LEU A 406 -9.96 0.52 10.33
C LEU A 406 -10.11 -0.73 9.46
N LYS A 407 -10.89 -0.68 8.37
CA LYS A 407 -11.03 -1.81 7.43
C LYS A 407 -9.69 -2.25 6.86
N LEU A 408 -8.83 -1.30 6.45
CA LEU A 408 -7.50 -1.61 5.93
C LEU A 408 -6.59 -2.22 7.00
N ASP A 409 -6.65 -1.73 8.24
CA ASP A 409 -5.92 -2.29 9.37
C ASP A 409 -6.40 -3.72 9.68
N LEU A 410 -7.71 -3.97 9.63
CA LEU A 410 -8.29 -5.31 9.83
C LEU A 410 -7.93 -6.26 8.68
N PHE A 411 -7.90 -5.79 7.42
CA PHE A 411 -7.41 -6.61 6.31
C PHE A 411 -5.97 -7.10 6.55
N TYR A 412 -5.12 -6.26 7.12
CA TYR A 412 -3.78 -6.66 7.51
C TYR A 412 -3.79 -7.70 8.62
N ILE A 413 -4.55 -7.48 9.69
CA ILE A 413 -4.60 -8.35 10.87
C ILE A 413 -5.12 -9.75 10.51
N GLU A 414 -6.21 -9.81 9.74
CA GLU A 414 -6.87 -11.07 9.36
C GLU A 414 -6.12 -11.86 8.27
N ASN A 415 -5.32 -11.19 7.44
CA ASN A 415 -4.55 -11.83 6.37
C ASN A 415 -3.03 -11.76 6.63
N TYR A 416 -2.64 -11.66 7.89
CA TYR A 416 -1.23 -11.56 8.25
C TYR A 416 -0.40 -12.72 7.67
N SER A 417 0.76 -12.37 7.13
CA SER A 417 1.85 -13.30 6.82
C SER A 417 3.17 -12.54 6.79
N LEU A 418 4.27 -13.24 7.06
CA LEU A 418 5.60 -12.63 6.99
C LEU A 418 5.91 -12.08 5.58
N LEU A 419 5.41 -12.76 4.54
CA LEU A 419 5.52 -12.28 3.16
C LEU A 419 4.74 -11.00 2.92
N LEU A 420 3.60 -10.81 3.61
CA LEU A 420 2.85 -9.56 3.55
C LEU A 420 3.64 -8.41 4.20
N ASP A 421 4.29 -8.65 5.33
CA ASP A 421 5.16 -7.67 5.98
C ASP A 421 6.31 -7.25 5.04
N ILE A 422 7.03 -8.21 4.48
CA ILE A 422 8.10 -7.94 3.50
C ILE A 422 7.57 -7.12 2.32
N LYS A 423 6.42 -7.50 1.78
CA LYS A 423 5.78 -6.76 0.68
C LYS A 423 5.44 -5.32 1.08
N LEU A 424 4.89 -5.10 2.27
CA LEU A 424 4.54 -3.76 2.75
C LEU A 424 5.78 -2.89 2.98
N LEU A 425 6.89 -3.47 3.47
CA LEU A 425 8.17 -2.77 3.58
C LEU A 425 8.68 -2.29 2.21
N PHE A 426 8.68 -3.15 1.19
CA PHE A 426 9.05 -2.74 -0.17
C PHE A 426 8.08 -1.68 -0.74
N MET A 427 6.77 -1.86 -0.53
CA MET A 427 5.77 -0.89 -0.97
C MET A 427 5.91 0.48 -0.28
N THR A 428 6.39 0.50 0.96
CA THR A 428 6.66 1.76 1.69
C THR A 428 7.74 2.57 0.99
N VAL A 429 8.82 1.92 0.54
CA VAL A 429 9.87 2.60 -0.26
C VAL A 429 9.27 3.25 -1.52
N LYS A 430 8.33 2.57 -2.18
CA LYS A 430 7.64 3.14 -3.35
C LYS A 430 6.86 4.41 -3.03
N ILE A 431 6.20 4.45 -1.86
CA ILE A 431 5.34 5.58 -1.47
C ILE A 431 6.16 6.85 -1.26
N PHE A 432 7.40 6.78 -0.79
CA PHE A 432 8.28 7.94 -0.64
C PHE A 432 8.50 8.71 -1.96
N PHE A 433 8.34 8.04 -3.10
CA PHE A 433 8.44 8.67 -4.42
C PHE A 433 7.08 9.19 -4.96
N GLN A 434 5.97 8.98 -4.22
CA GLN A 434 4.63 9.40 -4.62
C GLN A 434 4.16 10.60 -3.79
N LYS A 435 4.15 11.80 -4.39
CA LYS A 435 3.77 13.06 -3.71
C LYS A 435 2.34 13.10 -3.16
N GLU A 436 1.42 12.32 -3.71
CA GLU A 436 -0.02 12.32 -3.32
C GLU A 436 -0.29 11.84 -1.87
N VAL A 437 0.70 11.27 -1.19
CA VAL A 437 0.53 10.67 0.15
C VAL A 437 0.92 11.63 1.28
N SER A 438 1.65 12.71 0.98
CA SER A 438 2.28 13.61 1.98
C SER A 438 1.54 14.93 2.21
N GLU A 439 0.37 15.16 1.58
CA GLU A 439 -0.36 16.42 1.72
C GLU A 439 -1.15 16.48 3.05
N GLY A 440 -0.97 17.56 3.82
CA GLY A 440 -1.65 17.82 5.10
C GLY A 440 -3.17 18.08 4.99
N VAL A 441 -3.89 18.10 6.12
CA VAL A 441 -5.34 18.43 6.22
C VAL A 441 -5.57 19.88 5.85
N GLU A 442 -6.77 20.22 5.35
CA GLU A 442 -7.21 21.62 5.24
C GLU A 442 -7.27 22.28 6.63
N ASP A 443 -6.97 23.58 6.70
CA ASP A 443 -6.76 24.31 7.95
C ASP A 443 -7.95 24.29 8.95
N THR A 444 -9.13 23.89 8.47
CA THR A 444 -10.38 23.81 9.24
C THR A 444 -10.65 22.46 9.89
N GLN A 445 -9.92 21.39 9.54
CA GLN A 445 -10.16 20.05 10.09
C GLN A 445 -9.28 19.74 11.31
N ILE A 446 -9.91 19.50 12.45
CA ILE A 446 -9.25 19.10 13.71
C ILE A 446 -8.97 17.59 13.73
N ASN A 447 -9.83 16.78 13.08
CA ASN A 447 -9.70 15.33 12.97
C ASN A 447 -10.09 14.85 11.56
N ALA A 448 -9.94 13.56 11.29
CA ALA A 448 -10.28 12.97 9.98
C ALA A 448 -11.77 12.59 9.83
N LEU A 449 -12.60 12.89 10.81
CA LEU A 449 -14.06 12.80 10.70
C LEU A 449 -14.55 13.98 9.86
N LYS A 450 -15.28 13.71 8.79
CA LYS A 450 -16.03 14.77 8.10
C LYS A 450 -17.15 15.20 9.03
N ASP A 451 -17.25 16.49 9.32
CA ASP A 451 -18.44 17.05 9.98
C ASP A 451 -19.65 16.67 9.13
N SER A 452 -20.49 15.81 9.67
CA SER A 452 -21.74 15.35 9.07
C SER A 452 -22.86 16.40 9.14
N GLY A 453 -22.52 17.68 9.24
CA GLY A 453 -23.50 18.67 9.57
C GLY A 453 -23.28 20.11 9.12
N GLU A 454 -22.64 20.38 7.96
CA GLU A 454 -22.78 21.73 7.38
C GLU A 454 -22.40 21.70 5.90
N ASN A 455 -23.41 21.48 5.04
CA ASN A 455 -23.56 22.02 3.69
C ASN A 455 -24.79 21.40 3.03
N ALA A 456 -25.97 21.68 3.58
CA ALA A 456 -27.18 21.71 2.80
C ALA A 456 -27.20 23.07 2.08
N PRO A 457 -27.24 23.14 0.74
CA PRO A 457 -27.49 24.41 0.08
C PRO A 457 -28.89 24.89 0.46
N GLU A 458 -29.00 26.07 1.04
CA GLU A 458 -30.24 26.77 1.18
C GLU A 458 -30.90 26.89 -0.22
N GLU A 459 -31.92 26.10 -0.44
CA GLU A 459 -32.87 26.34 -1.54
C GLU A 459 -33.49 27.72 -1.30
N LYS A 460 -33.09 28.67 -2.13
CA LYS A 460 -33.82 29.95 -2.28
C LYS A 460 -35.24 29.64 -2.67
N ARG A 461 -36.17 29.73 -1.71
CA ARG A 461 -37.59 29.91 -1.96
C ARG A 461 -37.79 31.30 -2.56
N SER A 462 -38.13 31.34 -3.81
CA SER A 462 -38.85 32.44 -4.42
C SER A 462 -39.89 31.88 -5.41
#